data_b113164ce969b7077e1fb6871f4bf2b8
#
_entry.id   b113164ce969b7077e1fb6871f4bf2b8
#
_cell.length_a   1.000
_cell.length_b   1.000
_cell.length_c   1.000
_cell.angle_alpha   90.00
_cell.angle_beta   90.00
_cell.angle_gamma   90.00
#
_symmetry.space_group_name_H-M   'P 1'
#
loop_
_entity.id
_entity.type
_entity.pdbx_description
1 polymer ?
#
loop_
_entity_poly.entity_id
_entity_poly.type
_entity_poly.pdbx_seq_one_letter_code
_entity_poly.pdbx_strand_id
1 'polypeptide(L)'
;IRDRNNASSILIQSWQRFRRLINNSINDDVFVNSRSMATDLHQVHLSDEVLNINGGEMMVVDIAGITEQLQCLVFGDIIRSVYSLKHGDFDPDERTSTKPVPKRIIIFVDELNKYAPSTSSKNSPLLANLLDITERGRSEGVVLFSAEQFRSAIHERIKGNCGTNVYGRTNAIEVSRPDYKFVPTVYANMMTRLKKGDLILHHPVFKTLLKIQFPFPSYNQGGSK
;
A
#
# COMPACT_ATOMS: atom_id res chain seq x y z
N ILE A 1 -27.32 5.63 19.09
CA ILE A 1 -27.74 6.68 18.14
C ILE A 1 -29.07 6.19 17.57
N ARG A 2 -30.16 6.82 17.96
CA ARG A 2 -31.51 6.54 17.42
C ARG A 2 -31.73 7.46 16.24
N ASP A 3 -31.70 6.91 15.04
CA ASP A 3 -32.31 7.57 13.89
C ASP A 3 -33.81 7.24 13.92
N ARG A 4 -34.66 8.26 13.99
CA ARG A 4 -36.09 8.11 14.29
C ARG A 4 -36.91 7.55 13.11
N ASN A 5 -36.33 7.31 11.93
CA ASN A 5 -37.07 6.93 10.74
C ASN A 5 -36.73 5.58 10.14
N ASN A 6 -35.77 4.81 10.68
CA ASN A 6 -35.51 3.43 10.28
C ASN A 6 -34.80 2.69 11.43
N ALA A 7 -35.56 2.27 12.43
CA ALA A 7 -35.02 1.52 13.56
C ALA A 7 -34.84 0.04 13.18
N SER A 8 -33.80 -0.29 12.49
CA SER A 8 -33.23 -1.63 12.57
C SER A 8 -32.53 -1.74 13.93
N SER A 9 -33.20 -2.35 14.91
CA SER A 9 -32.61 -2.63 16.22
C SER A 9 -31.52 -3.68 16.04
N ILE A 10 -30.26 -3.25 16.07
CA ILE A 10 -29.12 -4.17 16.16
C ILE A 10 -29.23 -4.89 17.50
N LEU A 11 -29.32 -6.21 17.49
CA LEU A 11 -29.37 -7.03 18.70
C LEU A 11 -28.14 -6.73 19.58
N ILE A 12 -28.36 -6.56 20.90
CA ILE A 12 -27.29 -6.31 21.88
C ILE A 12 -26.17 -7.35 21.76
N GLN A 13 -26.49 -8.61 21.46
CA GLN A 13 -25.51 -9.67 21.23
C GLN A 13 -24.62 -9.43 20.02
N SER A 14 -25.16 -8.88 18.93
CA SER A 14 -24.39 -8.54 17.73
C SER A 14 -23.42 -7.38 18.03
N TRP A 15 -23.87 -6.40 18.82
CA TRP A 15 -23.02 -5.29 19.26
C TRP A 15 -21.92 -5.75 20.22
N GLN A 16 -22.21 -6.66 21.16
CA GLN A 16 -21.22 -7.24 22.07
C GLN A 16 -20.21 -8.10 21.31
N ARG A 17 -20.64 -8.84 20.28
CA ARG A 17 -19.74 -9.59 19.40
C ARG A 17 -18.83 -8.69 18.60
N PHE A 18 -19.36 -7.63 18.01
CA PHE A 18 -18.60 -6.61 17.29
C PHE A 18 -17.55 -5.95 18.19
N ARG A 19 -17.96 -5.51 19.40
CA ARG A 19 -17.03 -4.92 20.38
C ARG A 19 -15.90 -5.89 20.78
N ARG A 20 -16.22 -7.18 20.97
CA ARG A 20 -15.19 -8.21 21.28
C ARG A 20 -14.23 -8.39 20.09
N LEU A 21 -14.73 -8.43 18.87
CA LEU A 21 -13.90 -8.54 17.68
C LEU A 21 -12.96 -7.35 17.56
N ILE A 22 -13.44 -6.13 17.73
CA ILE A 22 -12.61 -4.93 17.72
C ILE A 22 -11.55 -5.00 18.82
N ASN A 23 -11.94 -5.23 20.07
CA ASN A 23 -11.00 -5.28 21.17
C ASN A 23 -9.91 -6.35 21.00
N ASN A 24 -10.27 -7.51 20.44
CA ASN A 24 -9.29 -8.58 20.17
C ASN A 24 -8.37 -8.26 18.99
N SER A 25 -8.83 -7.47 18.01
CA SER A 25 -8.05 -7.09 16.84
C SER A 25 -7.16 -5.88 17.07
N ILE A 26 -7.53 -4.99 18.01
CA ILE A 26 -6.83 -3.73 18.32
C ILE A 26 -6.06 -3.84 19.65
N ASN A 27 -5.96 -5.03 20.24
CA ASN A 27 -5.20 -5.23 21.49
C ASN A 27 -3.70 -5.34 21.17
N ASP A 28 -3.12 -4.23 20.73
CA ASP A 28 -1.70 -4.09 20.42
C ASP A 28 -1.21 -2.78 21.06
N ASP A 29 0.03 -2.78 21.55
CA ASP A 29 0.64 -1.63 22.22
C ASP A 29 0.72 -0.37 21.32
N VAL A 30 0.64 -0.56 20.00
CA VAL A 30 0.57 0.54 19.01
C VAL A 30 -0.67 1.43 19.20
N PHE A 31 -1.77 0.88 19.77
CA PHE A 31 -3.02 1.60 20.02
C PHE A 31 -3.21 2.00 21.48
N VAL A 32 -2.14 2.04 22.26
CA VAL A 32 -2.22 2.42 23.68
C VAL A 32 -2.70 3.86 23.83
N ASN A 33 -3.73 3.99 24.65
CA ASN A 33 -4.37 5.28 24.94
C ASN A 33 -3.36 6.18 25.68
N SER A 34 -3.00 7.32 25.11
CA SER A 34 -2.01 8.29 25.59
C SER A 34 -2.26 8.82 27.02
N ARG A 35 -3.40 8.46 27.63
CA ARG A 35 -3.74 8.88 28.99
C ARG A 35 -3.07 8.07 30.11
N SER A 36 -2.44 6.93 29.81
CA SER A 36 -1.93 6.02 30.85
C SER A 36 -0.41 5.83 30.88
N MET A 37 0.34 6.38 29.94
CA MET A 37 1.80 6.22 29.90
C MET A 37 2.50 7.57 29.74
N ALA A 38 3.00 8.09 30.86
CA ALA A 38 4.15 8.98 30.88
C ALA A 38 5.41 8.16 30.55
N THR A 39 5.57 7.78 29.31
CA THR A 39 6.80 7.16 28.79
C THR A 39 7.43 8.10 27.76
N ASP A 40 8.74 8.14 27.74
CA ASP A 40 9.58 8.96 26.83
C ASP A 40 9.39 8.67 25.33
N LEU A 41 8.39 7.90 24.97
CA LEU A 41 8.04 7.59 23.58
C LEU A 41 7.21 8.73 22.99
N HIS A 42 7.70 9.29 21.92
CA HIS A 42 7.01 10.30 21.13
C HIS A 42 5.83 9.61 20.40
N GLN A 43 4.62 9.73 20.96
CA GLN A 43 3.41 9.21 20.33
C GLN A 43 2.85 10.25 19.38
N VAL A 44 2.60 9.87 18.14
CA VAL A 44 2.03 10.73 17.10
C VAL A 44 0.82 10.05 16.48
N HIS A 45 -0.13 10.85 16.02
CA HIS A 45 -1.21 10.33 15.17
C HIS A 45 -0.70 10.21 13.74
N LEU A 46 -0.79 9.02 13.17
CA LEU A 46 -0.29 8.75 11.83
C LEU A 46 -0.95 9.62 10.77
N SER A 47 -2.26 9.84 10.89
CA SER A 47 -3.00 10.74 10.00
C SER A 47 -2.43 12.16 10.02
N ASP A 48 -2.12 12.70 11.20
CA ASP A 48 -1.59 14.05 11.35
C ASP A 48 -0.21 14.17 10.70
N GLU A 49 0.64 13.16 10.86
CA GLU A 49 1.96 13.11 10.21
C GLU A 49 1.82 13.10 8.67
N VAL A 50 0.90 12.30 8.13
CA VAL A 50 0.65 12.25 6.69
C VAL A 50 0.09 13.58 6.17
N LEU A 51 -0.85 14.20 6.90
CA LEU A 51 -1.43 15.49 6.52
C LEU A 51 -0.41 16.62 6.53
N ASN A 52 0.64 16.51 7.34
CA ASN A 52 1.69 17.52 7.49
C ASN A 52 2.94 17.28 6.64
N ILE A 53 2.96 16.22 5.81
CA ILE A 53 4.08 15.93 4.92
C ILE A 53 4.32 17.08 3.92
N ASN A 54 5.60 17.40 3.70
CA ASN A 54 5.99 18.49 2.82
C ASN A 54 6.77 17.97 1.59
N GLY A 55 6.89 18.79 0.57
CA GLY A 55 7.70 18.46 -0.60
C GLY A 55 9.16 18.26 -0.24
N GLY A 56 9.74 17.14 -0.69
CA GLY A 56 11.11 16.74 -0.41
C GLY A 56 11.30 15.94 0.89
N GLU A 57 10.23 15.69 1.64
CA GLU A 57 10.27 14.85 2.83
C GLU A 57 10.00 13.38 2.47
N MET A 58 10.52 12.48 3.30
CA MET A 58 10.27 11.05 3.23
C MET A 58 9.83 10.57 4.61
N MET A 59 8.68 9.90 4.66
CA MET A 59 8.17 9.24 5.85
C MET A 59 8.32 7.73 5.68
N VAL A 60 8.82 7.07 6.70
CA VAL A 60 8.93 5.60 6.76
C VAL A 60 8.05 5.12 7.90
N VAL A 61 7.10 4.24 7.57
CA VAL A 61 6.22 3.62 8.55
C VAL A 61 6.60 2.15 8.65
N ASP A 62 7.26 1.78 9.76
CA ASP A 62 7.61 0.39 10.03
C ASP A 62 6.43 -0.34 10.67
N ILE A 63 5.92 -1.34 9.98
CA ILE A 63 4.78 -2.16 10.39
C ILE A 63 5.14 -3.65 10.53
N ALA A 64 6.43 -3.99 10.48
CA ALA A 64 6.88 -5.39 10.49
C ALA A 64 6.53 -6.11 11.81
N GLY A 65 6.43 -5.36 12.92
CA GLY A 65 6.17 -5.93 14.26
C GLY A 65 4.70 -6.18 14.59
N ILE A 66 3.74 -5.77 13.73
CA ILE A 66 2.31 -5.87 14.01
C ILE A 66 1.63 -6.94 13.14
N THR A 67 0.44 -7.38 13.56
CA THR A 67 -0.32 -8.41 12.83
C THR A 67 -0.76 -7.94 11.45
N GLU A 68 -1.01 -8.88 10.52
CA GLU A 68 -1.43 -8.55 9.15
C GLU A 68 -2.71 -7.71 9.11
N GLN A 69 -3.68 -7.97 10.00
CA GLN A 69 -4.90 -7.17 10.12
C GLN A 69 -4.60 -5.73 10.49
N LEU A 70 -3.66 -5.51 11.41
CA LEU A 70 -3.23 -4.19 11.82
C LEU A 70 -2.40 -3.49 10.74
N GLN A 71 -1.56 -4.24 10.01
CA GLN A 71 -0.87 -3.71 8.83
C GLN A 71 -1.87 -3.18 7.79
N CYS A 72 -2.96 -3.92 7.53
CA CYS A 72 -4.03 -3.48 6.63
C CYS A 72 -4.73 -2.22 7.14
N LEU A 73 -4.97 -2.11 8.45
CA LEU A 73 -5.59 -0.93 9.06
C LEU A 73 -4.69 0.31 8.92
N VAL A 74 -3.41 0.18 9.30
CA VAL A 74 -2.42 1.26 9.20
C VAL A 74 -2.24 1.71 7.76
N PHE A 75 -2.07 0.77 6.83
CA PHE A 75 -1.93 1.09 5.42
C PHE A 75 -3.20 1.78 4.87
N GLY A 76 -4.38 1.31 5.26
CA GLY A 76 -5.65 1.93 4.89
C GLY A 76 -5.78 3.37 5.40
N ASP A 77 -5.28 3.64 6.61
CA ASP A 77 -5.28 4.99 7.19
C ASP A 77 -4.32 5.93 6.44
N ILE A 78 -3.11 5.45 6.08
CA ILE A 78 -2.16 6.19 5.24
C ILE A 78 -2.81 6.57 3.90
N ILE A 79 -3.42 5.60 3.21
CA ILE A 79 -4.05 5.83 1.91
C ILE A 79 -5.15 6.87 2.03
N ARG A 80 -6.02 6.75 3.04
CA ARG A 80 -7.11 7.69 3.30
C ARG A 80 -6.57 9.09 3.58
N SER A 81 -5.55 9.22 4.43
CA SER A 81 -4.96 10.51 4.79
C SER A 81 -4.27 11.19 3.59
N VAL A 82 -3.62 10.42 2.73
CA VAL A 82 -3.06 10.94 1.46
C VAL A 82 -4.16 11.50 0.56
N TYR A 83 -5.31 10.82 0.47
CA TYR A 83 -6.45 11.34 -0.29
C TYR A 83 -7.02 12.61 0.35
N SER A 84 -7.27 12.60 1.64
CA SER A 84 -7.76 13.78 2.37
C SER A 84 -6.82 14.97 2.13
N LEU A 85 -5.50 14.77 2.21
CA LEU A 85 -4.51 15.79 1.92
C LEU A 85 -4.59 16.33 0.49
N LYS A 86 -4.79 15.45 -0.50
CA LYS A 86 -4.84 15.85 -1.92
C LYS A 86 -6.14 16.56 -2.30
N HIS A 87 -7.24 16.20 -1.66
CA HIS A 87 -8.54 16.80 -1.91
C HIS A 87 -8.86 18.00 -1.01
N GLY A 88 -8.03 18.23 0.04
CA GLY A 88 -8.31 19.26 1.05
C GLY A 88 -9.49 18.90 1.97
N ASP A 89 -9.78 17.60 2.10
CA ASP A 89 -10.85 17.06 2.91
C ASP A 89 -10.31 16.64 4.30
N PHE A 90 -9.91 17.65 5.08
CA PHE A 90 -9.39 17.50 6.44
C PHE A 90 -9.75 18.75 7.25
N ASP A 91 -9.78 18.62 8.57
CA ASP A 91 -9.98 19.76 9.45
C ASP A 91 -8.77 20.71 9.33
N PRO A 92 -8.97 22.02 9.10
CA PRO A 92 -7.88 23.00 9.06
C PRO A 92 -6.91 22.93 10.25
N ASP A 93 -7.41 22.55 11.43
CA ASP A 93 -6.59 22.42 12.64
C ASP A 93 -5.70 21.17 12.64
N GLU A 94 -6.01 20.15 11.82
CA GLU A 94 -5.18 18.94 11.67
C GLU A 94 -3.91 19.19 10.84
N ARG A 95 -3.95 20.17 9.94
CA ARG A 95 -2.79 20.54 9.15
C ARG A 95 -2.10 21.78 9.68
N THR A 96 -1.01 21.60 10.39
CA THR A 96 -0.19 22.68 10.97
C THR A 96 0.86 23.22 10.00
N SER A 97 1.18 22.47 8.94
CA SER A 97 2.15 22.90 7.93
C SER A 97 1.63 24.08 7.11
N THR A 98 2.41 25.16 7.08
CA THR A 98 2.15 26.36 6.25
C THR A 98 2.60 26.20 4.80
N LYS A 99 3.34 25.12 4.48
CA LYS A 99 3.82 24.85 3.12
C LYS A 99 2.69 24.31 2.24
N PRO A 100 2.75 24.55 0.92
CA PRO A 100 1.75 24.02 0.01
C PRO A 100 1.76 22.48 0.00
N VAL A 101 0.59 21.90 -0.24
CA VAL A 101 0.46 20.44 -0.42
C VAL A 101 1.39 19.97 -1.54
N PRO A 102 2.15 18.88 -1.35
CA PRO A 102 3.05 18.36 -2.38
C PRO A 102 2.29 18.06 -3.68
N LYS A 103 2.83 18.52 -4.80
CA LYS A 103 2.23 18.25 -6.12
C LYS A 103 2.16 16.76 -6.42
N ARG A 104 3.15 16.00 -5.97
CA ARG A 104 3.23 14.54 -6.11
C ARG A 104 3.55 13.90 -4.78
N ILE A 105 2.82 12.84 -4.46
CA ILE A 105 3.07 11.95 -3.32
C ILE A 105 3.36 10.57 -3.90
N ILE A 106 4.49 9.99 -3.51
CA ILE A 106 4.91 8.66 -3.95
C ILE A 106 4.74 7.73 -2.75
N ILE A 107 3.99 6.67 -2.94
CA ILE A 107 3.76 5.64 -1.94
C ILE A 107 4.53 4.40 -2.38
N PHE A 108 5.49 3.95 -1.57
CA PHE A 108 6.16 2.67 -1.74
C PHE A 108 5.54 1.64 -0.81
N VAL A 109 5.14 0.51 -1.35
CA VAL A 109 4.59 -0.60 -0.56
C VAL A 109 5.27 -1.90 -0.96
N ASP A 110 5.74 -2.64 0.02
CA ASP A 110 6.24 -3.99 -0.17
C ASP A 110 5.10 -4.99 0.05
N GLU A 111 5.05 -6.03 -0.78
CA GLU A 111 4.03 -7.08 -0.73
C GLU A 111 2.58 -6.56 -0.81
N LEU A 112 2.25 -5.80 -1.85
CA LEU A 112 0.90 -5.27 -2.11
C LEU A 112 -0.19 -6.37 -2.13
N ASN A 113 0.17 -7.60 -2.44
CA ASN A 113 -0.72 -8.75 -2.37
C ASN A 113 -1.34 -8.98 -0.98
N LYS A 114 -0.72 -8.51 0.10
CA LYS A 114 -1.31 -8.52 1.46
C LYS A 114 -2.54 -7.62 1.55
N TYR A 115 -2.52 -6.50 0.85
CA TYR A 115 -3.56 -5.47 0.89
C TYR A 115 -4.60 -5.61 -0.22
N ALA A 116 -4.18 -6.17 -1.34
CA ALA A 116 -5.01 -6.39 -2.52
C ALA A 116 -4.77 -7.77 -3.15
N PRO A 117 -5.05 -8.87 -2.45
CA PRO A 117 -4.89 -10.21 -2.98
C PRO A 117 -5.84 -10.46 -4.17
N SER A 118 -5.44 -11.37 -5.08
CA SER A 118 -6.24 -11.77 -6.25
C SER A 118 -7.62 -12.30 -5.88
N THR A 119 -7.77 -12.81 -4.65
CA THR A 119 -9.03 -13.36 -4.08
C THR A 119 -9.84 -12.34 -3.28
N SER A 120 -9.43 -11.06 -3.26
CA SER A 120 -10.13 -10.01 -2.50
C SER A 120 -11.60 -9.94 -2.85
N SER A 121 -12.45 -9.85 -1.83
CA SER A 121 -13.86 -9.54 -2.02
C SER A 121 -14.02 -8.11 -2.54
N LYS A 122 -15.00 -7.91 -3.44
CA LYS A 122 -15.33 -6.58 -3.98
C LYS A 122 -15.70 -5.54 -2.91
N ASN A 123 -15.97 -5.98 -1.69
CA ASN A 123 -16.45 -5.14 -0.59
C ASN A 123 -15.34 -4.74 0.40
N SER A 124 -14.07 -4.94 0.08
CA SER A 124 -12.96 -4.44 0.91
C SER A 124 -12.79 -2.93 0.72
N PRO A 125 -12.96 -2.10 1.77
CA PRO A 125 -12.74 -0.66 1.67
C PRO A 125 -11.31 -0.31 1.26
N LEU A 126 -10.33 -1.05 1.75
CA LEU A 126 -8.91 -0.87 1.39
C LEU A 126 -8.68 -1.15 -0.09
N LEU A 127 -9.25 -2.23 -0.63
CA LEU A 127 -9.17 -2.52 -2.06
C LEU A 127 -9.80 -1.41 -2.89
N ALA A 128 -10.95 -0.86 -2.45
CA ALA A 128 -11.60 0.25 -3.16
C ALA A 128 -10.68 1.47 -3.24
N ASN A 129 -10.03 1.85 -2.14
CA ASN A 129 -9.08 2.96 -2.10
C ASN A 129 -7.86 2.71 -2.99
N LEU A 130 -7.30 1.49 -2.98
CA LEU A 130 -6.18 1.11 -3.85
C LEU A 130 -6.55 1.13 -5.33
N LEU A 131 -7.76 0.69 -5.68
CA LEU A 131 -8.27 0.76 -7.05
C LEU A 131 -8.39 2.21 -7.49
N ASP A 132 -8.90 3.08 -6.63
CA ASP A 132 -9.02 4.50 -6.94
C ASP A 132 -7.64 5.14 -7.20
N ILE A 133 -6.62 4.84 -6.38
CA ILE A 133 -5.23 5.28 -6.63
C ILE A 133 -4.73 4.79 -7.98
N THR A 134 -4.91 3.52 -8.29
CA THR A 134 -4.38 2.95 -9.54
C THR A 134 -5.12 3.46 -10.78
N GLU A 135 -6.38 3.85 -10.65
CA GLU A 135 -7.22 4.37 -11.73
C GLU A 135 -7.10 5.89 -11.89
N ARG A 136 -7.03 6.64 -10.80
CA ARG A 136 -7.10 8.11 -10.78
C ARG A 136 -5.85 8.80 -10.23
N GLY A 137 -4.96 8.08 -9.55
CA GLY A 137 -3.81 8.66 -8.86
C GLY A 137 -2.97 9.58 -9.74
N ARG A 138 -2.92 9.32 -11.07
CA ARG A 138 -2.20 10.19 -12.02
C ARG A 138 -2.76 11.62 -12.02
N SER A 139 -4.08 11.79 -12.04
CA SER A 139 -4.73 13.11 -12.00
C SER A 139 -4.56 13.78 -10.65
N GLU A 140 -4.58 12.99 -9.58
CA GLU A 140 -4.40 13.46 -8.20
C GLU A 140 -2.94 13.73 -7.82
N GLY A 141 -2.00 13.31 -8.65
CA GLY A 141 -0.58 13.39 -8.36
C GLY A 141 -0.12 12.38 -7.30
N VAL A 142 -0.84 11.26 -7.16
CA VAL A 142 -0.46 10.12 -6.31
C VAL A 142 0.10 9.02 -7.18
N VAL A 143 1.29 8.51 -6.82
CA VAL A 143 1.98 7.44 -7.55
C VAL A 143 2.22 6.28 -6.60
N LEU A 144 1.75 5.09 -6.96
CA LEU A 144 1.97 3.87 -6.22
C LEU A 144 3.10 3.07 -6.85
N PHE A 145 4.14 2.77 -6.07
CA PHE A 145 5.16 1.77 -6.37
C PHE A 145 4.97 0.56 -5.48
N SER A 146 4.88 -0.60 -6.06
CA SER A 146 4.82 -1.85 -5.28
C SER A 146 5.89 -2.83 -5.70
N ALA A 147 6.39 -3.59 -4.73
CA ALA A 147 7.26 -4.73 -4.95
C ALA A 147 6.51 -6.02 -4.59
N GLU A 148 6.67 -7.06 -5.42
CA GLU A 148 5.93 -8.31 -5.29
C GLU A 148 6.81 -9.50 -5.63
N GLN A 149 6.60 -10.59 -4.92
CA GLN A 149 7.22 -11.87 -5.29
C GLN A 149 6.44 -12.58 -6.40
N PHE A 150 5.10 -12.50 -6.38
CA PHE A 150 4.20 -13.17 -7.30
C PHE A 150 3.16 -12.21 -7.89
N ARG A 151 3.30 -11.88 -9.17
CA ARG A 151 2.32 -11.06 -9.88
C ARG A 151 0.93 -11.67 -9.84
N SER A 152 0.84 -13.01 -9.92
CA SER A 152 -0.43 -13.73 -9.89
C SER A 152 -1.21 -13.57 -8.57
N ALA A 153 -0.53 -13.18 -7.50
CA ALA A 153 -1.15 -12.97 -6.19
C ALA A 153 -1.87 -11.62 -6.05
N ILE A 154 -1.65 -10.67 -6.99
CA ILE A 154 -2.25 -9.33 -6.93
C ILE A 154 -3.60 -9.30 -7.64
N HIS A 155 -4.49 -8.44 -7.15
CA HIS A 155 -5.81 -8.20 -7.74
C HIS A 155 -5.72 -7.72 -9.20
N GLU A 156 -6.55 -8.30 -10.10
CA GLU A 156 -6.44 -8.11 -11.56
C GLU A 156 -6.55 -6.65 -12.01
N ARG A 157 -7.49 -5.88 -11.44
CA ARG A 157 -7.67 -4.47 -11.82
C ARG A 157 -6.46 -3.61 -11.45
N ILE A 158 -5.78 -3.91 -10.35
CA ILE A 158 -4.53 -3.21 -9.97
C ILE A 158 -3.45 -3.53 -10.99
N LYS A 159 -3.21 -4.81 -11.29
CA LYS A 159 -2.24 -5.24 -12.31
C LYS A 159 -2.51 -4.58 -13.68
N GLY A 160 -3.78 -4.52 -14.05
CA GLY A 160 -4.19 -3.95 -15.34
C GLY A 160 -3.96 -2.44 -15.44
N ASN A 161 -4.03 -1.72 -14.34
CA ASN A 161 -3.83 -0.26 -14.28
C ASN A 161 -2.35 0.13 -14.06
N CYS A 162 -1.46 -0.81 -13.77
CA CYS A 162 -0.03 -0.53 -13.67
C CYS A 162 0.55 -0.18 -15.03
N GLY A 163 0.89 1.10 -15.24
CA GLY A 163 1.49 1.56 -16.49
C GLY A 163 2.93 1.10 -16.70
N THR A 164 3.65 0.81 -15.63
CA THR A 164 5.03 0.32 -15.66
C THR A 164 5.13 -1.01 -14.90
N ASN A 165 5.71 -2.01 -15.53
CA ASN A 165 6.01 -3.28 -14.88
C ASN A 165 7.50 -3.57 -15.01
N VAL A 166 8.12 -3.97 -13.90
CA VAL A 166 9.55 -4.30 -13.83
C VAL A 166 9.67 -5.72 -13.29
N TYR A 167 10.30 -6.59 -14.08
CA TYR A 167 10.44 -8.00 -13.74
C TYR A 167 11.88 -8.32 -13.39
N GLY A 168 12.09 -8.80 -12.18
CA GLY A 168 13.32 -9.45 -11.75
C GLY A 168 13.35 -10.93 -12.15
N ARG A 169 14.30 -11.69 -11.57
CA ARG A 169 14.32 -13.13 -11.75
C ARG A 169 13.06 -13.77 -11.18
N THR A 170 12.26 -14.36 -12.05
CA THR A 170 10.97 -14.95 -11.73
C THR A 170 11.01 -16.46 -11.92
N ASN A 171 10.39 -17.21 -11.01
CA ASN A 171 10.32 -18.67 -11.10
C ASN A 171 9.56 -19.11 -12.38
N ALA A 172 9.99 -20.20 -13.00
CA ALA A 172 9.37 -20.75 -14.21
C ALA A 172 7.88 -21.09 -14.01
N ILE A 173 7.49 -21.58 -12.81
CA ILE A 173 6.09 -21.88 -12.49
C ILE A 173 5.25 -20.60 -12.53
N GLU A 174 5.76 -19.50 -11.98
CA GLU A 174 5.06 -18.21 -11.99
C GLU A 174 4.98 -17.65 -13.42
N VAL A 175 6.07 -17.70 -14.18
CA VAL A 175 6.10 -17.24 -15.58
C VAL A 175 5.13 -18.02 -16.47
N SER A 176 4.83 -19.28 -16.17
CA SER A 176 3.87 -20.10 -16.91
C SER A 176 2.41 -19.72 -16.68
N ARG A 177 2.12 -18.88 -15.69
CA ARG A 177 0.74 -18.46 -15.36
C ARG A 177 0.15 -17.54 -16.43
N PRO A 178 -1.20 -17.49 -16.53
CA PRO A 178 -1.91 -16.61 -17.47
C PRO A 178 -1.51 -15.15 -17.38
N ASP A 179 -1.10 -14.70 -16.19
CA ASP A 179 -0.65 -13.34 -15.90
C ASP A 179 0.58 -12.88 -16.70
N TYR A 180 1.29 -13.82 -17.31
CA TYR A 180 2.49 -13.56 -18.11
C TYR A 180 2.31 -13.87 -19.62
N LYS A 181 1.11 -14.25 -20.06
CA LYS A 181 0.85 -14.60 -21.47
C LYS A 181 1.15 -13.47 -22.47
N PHE A 182 1.10 -12.23 -22.02
CA PHE A 182 1.43 -11.06 -22.84
C PHE A 182 2.95 -10.86 -23.01
N VAL A 183 3.77 -11.54 -22.21
CA VAL A 183 5.24 -11.46 -22.30
C VAL A 183 5.71 -12.40 -23.41
N PRO A 184 6.44 -11.89 -24.44
CA PRO A 184 6.97 -12.74 -25.48
C PRO A 184 7.90 -13.83 -24.91
N THR A 185 7.86 -15.04 -25.48
CA THR A 185 8.54 -16.23 -24.98
C THR A 185 10.05 -16.01 -24.75
N VAL A 186 10.70 -15.20 -25.58
CA VAL A 186 12.12 -14.86 -25.42
C VAL A 186 12.37 -14.18 -24.07
N TYR A 187 11.53 -13.19 -23.71
CA TYR A 187 11.66 -12.48 -22.45
C TYR A 187 11.22 -13.34 -21.26
N ALA A 188 10.17 -14.15 -21.43
CA ALA A 188 9.72 -15.09 -20.41
C ALA A 188 10.84 -16.08 -20.03
N ASN A 189 11.55 -16.64 -21.02
CA ASN A 189 12.71 -17.49 -20.81
C ASN A 189 13.89 -16.73 -20.17
N MET A 190 14.09 -15.48 -20.54
CA MET A 190 15.12 -14.62 -19.95
C MET A 190 14.85 -14.33 -18.48
N MET A 191 13.59 -14.06 -18.12
CA MET A 191 13.17 -13.77 -16.72
C MET A 191 13.56 -14.88 -15.75
N THR A 192 13.53 -16.15 -16.18
CA THR A 192 13.90 -17.27 -15.30
C THR A 192 15.40 -17.33 -15.00
N ARG A 193 16.24 -16.63 -15.78
CA ARG A 193 17.70 -16.69 -15.75
C ARG A 193 18.39 -15.37 -15.46
N LEU A 194 17.63 -14.30 -15.13
CA LEU A 194 18.19 -13.00 -14.80
C LEU A 194 19.16 -13.09 -13.62
N LYS A 195 20.27 -12.39 -13.72
CA LYS A 195 21.22 -12.22 -12.62
C LYS A 195 20.69 -11.18 -11.64
N LYS A 196 21.23 -11.16 -10.42
CA LYS A 196 20.93 -10.11 -9.43
C LYS A 196 21.26 -8.75 -10.04
N GLY A 197 20.29 -7.83 -10.01
CA GLY A 197 20.40 -6.49 -10.60
C GLY A 197 19.96 -6.39 -12.06
N ASP A 198 19.85 -7.51 -12.81
CA ASP A 198 19.23 -7.50 -14.12
C ASP A 198 17.71 -7.47 -14.01
N LEU A 199 17.06 -6.61 -14.78
CA LEU A 199 15.60 -6.45 -14.79
C LEU A 199 15.08 -6.36 -16.22
N ILE A 200 13.82 -6.72 -16.43
CA ILE A 200 13.09 -6.47 -17.67
C ILE A 200 12.02 -5.42 -17.40
N LEU A 201 12.11 -4.31 -18.10
CA LEU A 201 11.17 -3.20 -18.03
C LEU A 201 10.12 -3.31 -19.13
N HIS A 202 8.86 -3.26 -18.76
CA HIS A 202 7.73 -3.11 -19.66
C HIS A 202 7.02 -1.78 -19.35
N HIS A 203 7.00 -0.89 -20.35
CA HIS A 203 6.32 0.40 -20.26
C HIS A 203 5.75 0.78 -21.63
N PRO A 204 4.53 1.33 -21.72
CA PRO A 204 3.85 1.62 -22.99
C PRO A 204 4.59 2.56 -23.96
N VAL A 205 5.49 3.40 -23.43
CA VAL A 205 6.33 4.29 -24.26
C VAL A 205 7.33 3.52 -25.13
N PHE A 206 7.71 2.32 -24.71
CA PHE A 206 8.67 1.49 -25.46
C PHE A 206 7.93 0.47 -26.33
N LYS A 207 8.36 0.32 -27.57
CA LYS A 207 7.78 -0.67 -28.49
C LYS A 207 8.07 -2.13 -28.10
N THR A 208 9.11 -2.34 -27.32
CA THR A 208 9.57 -3.66 -26.88
C THR A 208 9.92 -3.61 -25.40
N LEU A 209 9.97 -4.78 -24.75
CA LEU A 209 10.50 -4.88 -23.41
C LEU A 209 12.01 -4.58 -23.43
N LEU A 210 12.49 -3.89 -22.42
CA LEU A 210 13.90 -3.51 -22.29
C LEU A 210 14.57 -4.33 -21.19
N LYS A 211 15.72 -4.93 -21.49
CA LYS A 211 16.60 -5.42 -20.43
C LYS A 211 17.39 -4.24 -19.89
N ILE A 212 17.33 -4.04 -18.58
CA ILE A 212 18.06 -3.00 -17.87
C ILE A 212 18.88 -3.63 -16.76
N GLN A 213 19.92 -2.93 -16.33
CA GLN A 213 20.70 -3.28 -15.16
C GLN A 213 20.46 -2.21 -14.09
N PHE A 214 20.03 -2.64 -12.91
CA PHE A 214 19.86 -1.75 -11.78
C PHE A 214 21.22 -1.41 -11.19
N PRO A 215 21.48 -0.14 -10.81
CA PRO A 215 22.75 0.25 -10.20
C PRO A 215 22.95 -0.48 -8.87
N PHE A 216 24.21 -0.67 -8.48
CA PHE A 216 24.52 -1.20 -7.16
C PHE A 216 23.96 -0.26 -6.08
N PRO A 217 23.42 -0.83 -4.97
CA PRO A 217 22.97 -0.01 -3.85
C PRO A 217 24.14 0.84 -3.32
N SER A 218 23.85 2.12 -3.05
CA SER A 218 24.83 3.06 -2.47
C SER A 218 25.08 2.82 -0.98
N TYR A 219 24.36 1.89 -0.37
CA TYR A 219 24.47 1.53 1.05
C TYR A 219 24.97 0.08 1.21
N ASN A 220 25.66 -0.18 2.34
CA ASN A 220 26.08 -1.52 2.71
C ASN A 220 24.83 -2.37 3.03
N GLN A 221 24.54 -3.38 2.22
CA GLN A 221 23.54 -4.40 2.59
C GLN A 221 24.15 -5.23 3.73
N GLY A 222 23.92 -4.80 4.98
CA GLY A 222 24.41 -5.49 6.15
C GLY A 222 24.02 -6.95 6.14
N GLY A 223 25.01 -7.84 6.16
CA GLY A 223 24.82 -9.26 6.40
C GLY A 223 25.17 -10.19 5.26
N SER A 224 26.40 -10.18 4.82
CA SER A 224 27.07 -11.42 4.41
C SER A 224 28.33 -11.56 5.25
N LYS A 225 28.21 -12.21 6.40
CA LYS A 225 29.29 -13.00 6.96
C LYS A 225 29.19 -14.40 6.42
#